data_70610ba53eee40a74c581a99aaf26f43
#
_entry.id   70610ba53eee40a74c581a99aaf26f43
#
_cell.length_a   1.000
_cell.length_b   1.000
_cell.length_c   1.000
_cell.angle_alpha   90.00
_cell.angle_beta   90.00
_cell.angle_gamma   90.00
#
_symmetry.space_group_name_H-M   'P 1'
#
loop_
_entity.id
_entity.type
_entity.pdbx_description
1 polymer ?
#
loop_
_entity_poly.entity_id
_entity_poly.type
_entity_poly.pdbx_seq_one_letter_code
_entity_poly.pdbx_strand_id
1 'polypeptide(L)'
;AWWVEDEMEYGLADSSPKVLFCDEERLNRFLNIRSKFADLTTVGIRLKDSRPGVTDFAEVLKTGGELPDISVDPDQDACIFYTSGTTGYPKGAQLTHRGCSHNIMNMGFGGQLALLTSCKMNNLEPPNPKDAQPMKALVTTPLFHVAANNCLAHPATASGGKLVLMYRWDAGEALKLIEAERISFLSGVP
;
A
#
# COMPACT_ATOMS: atom_id res chain seq x y z
N ALA A 1 -5.76 -6.56 6.19
CA ALA A 1 -7.10 -7.05 5.88
C ALA A 1 -7.85 -7.42 7.14
N TRP A 2 -9.17 -7.39 7.07
CA TRP A 2 -10.07 -7.73 8.18
C TRP A 2 -10.51 -9.20 8.13
N TRP A 3 -9.82 -10.03 7.36
CA TRP A 3 -10.17 -11.42 7.11
C TRP A 3 -10.25 -12.24 8.41
N VAL A 4 -11.29 -13.06 8.49
CA VAL A 4 -11.41 -14.14 9.45
C VAL A 4 -10.55 -15.34 9.02
N GLU A 5 -10.47 -16.39 9.84
CA GLU A 5 -9.57 -17.52 9.62
C GLU A 5 -9.81 -18.21 8.28
N ASP A 6 -11.07 -18.49 7.93
CA ASP A 6 -11.43 -19.18 6.68
C ASP A 6 -11.05 -18.35 5.42
N GLU A 7 -11.27 -17.03 5.48
CA GLU A 7 -10.88 -16.13 4.39
C GLU A 7 -9.35 -16.01 4.28
N MET A 8 -8.65 -16.00 5.42
CA MET A 8 -7.19 -15.98 5.47
C MET A 8 -6.62 -17.27 4.89
N GLU A 9 -7.18 -18.41 5.27
CA GLU A 9 -6.78 -19.73 4.74
C GLU A 9 -6.95 -19.76 3.21
N TYR A 10 -8.13 -19.36 2.74
CA TYR A 10 -8.41 -19.29 1.31
C TYR A 10 -7.40 -18.39 0.58
N GLY A 11 -7.21 -17.16 1.04
CA GLY A 11 -6.31 -16.21 0.38
C GLY A 11 -4.84 -16.65 0.39
N LEU A 12 -4.37 -17.29 1.46
CA LEU A 12 -3.02 -17.85 1.53
C LEU A 12 -2.84 -19.06 0.62
N ALA A 13 -3.84 -19.93 0.53
CA ALA A 13 -3.81 -21.10 -0.37
C ALA A 13 -3.83 -20.65 -1.84
N ASP A 14 -4.67 -19.69 -2.19
CA ASP A 14 -4.84 -19.16 -3.54
C ASP A 14 -3.60 -18.38 -4.03
N SER A 15 -3.04 -17.50 -3.19
CA SER A 15 -1.88 -16.68 -3.55
C SER A 15 -0.52 -17.35 -3.35
N SER A 16 -0.46 -18.45 -2.61
CA SER A 16 0.78 -19.22 -2.33
C SER A 16 1.99 -18.35 -1.94
N PRO A 17 1.89 -17.44 -0.95
CA PRO A 17 2.98 -16.55 -0.59
C PRO A 17 4.15 -17.32 0.03
N LYS A 18 5.36 -16.78 -0.10
CA LYS A 18 6.57 -17.30 0.57
C LYS A 18 6.76 -16.73 1.97
N VAL A 19 6.28 -15.51 2.18
CA VAL A 19 6.42 -14.80 3.45
C VAL A 19 5.10 -14.13 3.81
N LEU A 20 4.68 -14.29 5.07
CA LEU A 20 3.53 -13.60 5.65
C LEU A 20 4.01 -12.55 6.64
N PHE A 21 3.69 -11.29 6.38
CA PHE A 21 3.85 -10.20 7.35
C PHE A 21 2.51 -9.94 8.03
N CYS A 22 2.46 -9.98 9.34
CA CYS A 22 1.23 -9.71 10.08
C CYS A 22 1.49 -9.07 11.45
N ASP A 23 0.53 -8.28 11.92
CA ASP A 23 0.50 -7.79 13.28
C ASP A 23 0.00 -8.88 14.24
N GLU A 24 0.02 -8.60 15.54
CA GLU A 24 -0.32 -9.58 16.56
C GLU A 24 -1.75 -10.14 16.42
N GLU A 25 -2.72 -9.30 16.06
CA GLU A 25 -4.12 -9.75 15.89
C GLU A 25 -4.25 -10.74 14.72
N ARG A 26 -3.63 -10.44 13.59
CA ARG A 26 -3.64 -11.31 12.40
C ARG A 26 -2.76 -12.53 12.60
N LEU A 27 -1.66 -12.39 13.34
CA LEU A 27 -0.83 -13.52 13.74
C LEU A 27 -1.63 -14.54 14.58
N ASN A 28 -2.38 -14.09 15.57
CA ASN A 28 -3.19 -14.99 16.40
C ASN A 28 -4.20 -15.79 15.57
N ARG A 29 -4.84 -15.18 14.58
CA ARG A 29 -5.72 -15.89 13.64
C ARG A 29 -4.94 -16.88 12.77
N PHE A 30 -3.80 -16.46 12.23
CA PHE A 30 -2.95 -17.32 11.41
C PHE A 30 -2.45 -18.55 12.17
N LEU A 31 -2.08 -18.42 13.44
CA LEU A 31 -1.58 -19.52 14.24
C LEU A 31 -2.57 -20.69 14.36
N ASN A 32 -3.89 -20.42 14.30
CA ASN A 32 -4.92 -21.47 14.34
C ASN A 32 -4.95 -22.32 13.05
N ILE A 33 -4.50 -21.76 11.93
CA ILE A 33 -4.47 -22.44 10.63
C ILE A 33 -3.05 -22.79 10.15
N ARG A 34 -2.02 -22.44 10.93
CA ARG A 34 -0.60 -22.54 10.55
C ARG A 34 -0.18 -23.92 10.09
N SER A 35 -0.77 -24.98 10.68
CA SER A 35 -0.43 -26.37 10.32
C SER A 35 -0.66 -26.68 8.84
N LYS A 36 -1.51 -25.91 8.16
CA LYS A 36 -1.79 -26.03 6.73
C LYS A 36 -0.75 -25.32 5.84
N PHE A 37 0.15 -24.52 6.45
CA PHE A 37 1.12 -23.66 5.77
C PHE A 37 2.52 -23.82 6.41
N ALA A 38 3.00 -25.06 6.49
CA ALA A 38 4.24 -25.39 7.22
C ALA A 38 5.48 -24.65 6.66
N ASP A 39 5.53 -24.43 5.35
CA ASP A 39 6.67 -23.80 4.66
C ASP A 39 6.56 -22.26 4.58
N LEU A 40 5.49 -21.66 5.12
CA LEU A 40 5.27 -20.23 5.06
C LEU A 40 6.10 -19.51 6.13
N THR A 41 7.10 -18.77 5.71
CA THR A 41 7.87 -17.90 6.62
C THR A 41 6.97 -16.81 7.19
N THR A 42 6.92 -16.70 8.51
CA THR A 42 6.06 -15.74 9.20
C THR A 42 6.88 -14.67 9.89
N VAL A 43 6.58 -13.42 9.60
CA VAL A 43 7.18 -12.23 10.21
C VAL A 43 6.12 -11.44 10.97
N GLY A 44 6.31 -11.29 12.26
CA GLY A 44 5.40 -10.58 13.13
C GLY A 44 5.81 -9.12 13.31
N ILE A 45 4.85 -8.20 13.22
CA ILE A 45 5.06 -6.76 13.33
C ILE A 45 4.44 -6.26 14.63
N ARG A 46 5.23 -5.56 15.46
CA ARG A 46 4.79 -4.99 16.76
C ARG A 46 4.20 -6.05 17.69
N LEU A 47 4.86 -7.19 17.78
CA LEU A 47 4.46 -8.25 18.71
C LEU A 47 4.73 -7.80 20.14
N LYS A 48 3.83 -8.15 21.07
CA LYS A 48 4.05 -7.95 22.52
C LYS A 48 5.08 -8.94 23.06
N ASP A 49 5.00 -10.18 22.57
CA ASP A 49 5.87 -11.26 22.98
C ASP A 49 6.35 -12.06 21.77
N SER A 50 7.52 -12.68 21.89
CA SER A 50 8.02 -13.60 20.88
C SER A 50 7.10 -14.82 20.72
N ARG A 51 7.01 -15.36 19.52
CA ARG A 51 6.22 -16.55 19.20
C ARG A 51 7.12 -17.60 18.54
N PRO A 52 7.01 -18.87 18.92
CA PRO A 52 7.80 -19.93 18.29
C PRO A 52 7.60 -19.96 16.76
N GLY A 53 8.70 -19.97 16.01
CA GLY A 53 8.70 -20.03 14.56
C GLY A 53 8.12 -18.77 13.87
N VAL A 54 8.10 -17.65 14.54
CA VAL A 54 7.78 -16.32 13.98
C VAL A 54 8.98 -15.43 14.18
N THR A 55 9.45 -14.80 13.11
CA THR A 55 10.54 -13.83 13.17
C THR A 55 9.96 -12.45 13.54
N ASP A 56 10.54 -11.78 14.51
CA ASP A 56 10.15 -10.38 14.79
C ASP A 56 10.65 -9.46 13.68
N PHE A 57 9.80 -8.58 13.19
CA PHE A 57 10.18 -7.61 12.17
C PHE A 57 11.36 -6.71 12.58
N ALA A 58 11.49 -6.41 13.87
CA ALA A 58 12.64 -5.66 14.40
C ALA A 58 13.97 -6.40 14.18
N GLU A 59 13.98 -7.74 14.18
CA GLU A 59 15.18 -8.52 13.85
C GLU A 59 15.48 -8.48 12.34
N VAL A 60 14.44 -8.52 11.49
CA VAL A 60 14.61 -8.36 10.04
C VAL A 60 15.27 -7.04 9.71
N LEU A 61 14.91 -5.95 10.39
CA LEU A 61 15.49 -4.62 10.17
C LEU A 61 16.98 -4.53 10.56
N LYS A 62 17.47 -5.45 11.40
CA LYS A 62 18.90 -5.49 11.79
C LYS A 62 19.77 -6.21 10.78
N THR A 63 19.19 -6.99 9.88
CA THR A 63 19.98 -7.85 8.97
C THR A 63 20.74 -7.07 7.94
N GLY A 64 20.63 -5.89 7.65
CA GLY A 64 21.41 -5.13 6.68
C GLY A 64 21.68 -5.93 5.39
N GLY A 65 22.17 -5.28 4.39
CA GLY A 65 22.54 -5.91 3.12
C GLY A 65 22.29 -4.96 1.95
N GLU A 66 22.86 -5.32 0.81
CA GLU A 66 22.58 -4.63 -0.44
C GLU A 66 21.31 -5.22 -1.08
N LEU A 67 20.59 -4.40 -1.82
CA LEU A 67 19.47 -4.89 -2.64
C LEU A 67 20.03 -5.82 -3.71
N PRO A 68 19.41 -6.98 -3.96
CA PRO A 68 19.84 -7.88 -5.01
C PRO A 68 19.70 -7.20 -6.39
N ASP A 69 20.71 -7.38 -7.23
CA ASP A 69 20.66 -6.95 -8.63
C ASP A 69 19.81 -7.96 -9.43
N ILE A 70 18.53 -7.70 -9.51
CA ILE A 70 17.57 -8.53 -10.25
C ILE A 70 16.87 -7.71 -11.33
N SER A 71 16.81 -8.28 -12.53
CA SER A 71 15.98 -7.76 -13.60
C SER A 71 14.55 -8.24 -13.40
N VAL A 72 13.62 -7.31 -13.24
CA VAL A 72 12.19 -7.60 -13.12
C VAL A 72 11.53 -7.47 -14.48
N ASP A 73 10.89 -8.55 -14.96
CA ASP A 73 10.08 -8.48 -16.17
C ASP A 73 8.87 -7.57 -15.92
N PRO A 74 8.66 -6.53 -16.73
CA PRO A 74 7.52 -5.63 -16.57
C PRO A 74 6.15 -6.32 -16.61
N ASP A 75 6.04 -7.46 -17.27
CA ASP A 75 4.79 -8.20 -17.40
C ASP A 75 4.58 -9.26 -16.31
N GLN A 76 5.54 -9.44 -15.39
CA GLN A 76 5.32 -10.21 -14.17
C GLN A 76 4.36 -9.52 -13.20
N ASP A 77 3.73 -10.34 -12.35
CA ASP A 77 2.82 -9.87 -11.31
C ASP A 77 3.57 -9.04 -10.25
N ALA A 78 3.04 -7.85 -9.98
CA ALA A 78 3.55 -6.96 -8.95
C ALA A 78 2.77 -7.04 -7.65
N CYS A 79 1.43 -7.18 -7.75
CA CYS A 79 0.56 -7.28 -6.59
C CYS A 79 -0.77 -7.96 -6.94
N ILE A 80 -1.39 -8.53 -5.89
CA ILE A 80 -2.72 -9.13 -5.95
C ILE A 80 -3.62 -8.43 -4.95
N PHE A 81 -4.72 -7.86 -5.43
CA PHE A 81 -5.75 -7.26 -4.58
C PHE A 81 -6.98 -8.15 -4.54
N TYR A 82 -7.33 -8.65 -3.35
CA TYR A 82 -8.53 -9.43 -3.17
C TYR A 82 -9.75 -8.52 -3.03
N THR A 83 -10.77 -8.81 -3.83
CA THR A 83 -12.09 -8.15 -3.78
C THR A 83 -13.09 -9.10 -3.14
N SER A 84 -14.16 -8.57 -2.53
CA SER A 84 -15.20 -9.37 -1.86
C SER A 84 -15.94 -10.37 -2.76
N GLY A 85 -15.80 -10.24 -4.09
CA GLY A 85 -16.46 -11.12 -5.05
C GLY A 85 -17.99 -11.12 -4.94
N THR A 86 -18.68 -11.34 -6.04
CA THR A 86 -20.14 -11.48 -6.06
C THR A 86 -20.61 -12.93 -5.88
N THR A 87 -19.66 -13.88 -5.83
CA THR A 87 -19.91 -15.33 -5.87
C THR A 87 -19.53 -16.06 -4.56
N GLY A 88 -19.33 -15.35 -3.47
CA GLY A 88 -19.08 -15.91 -2.15
C GLY A 88 -17.63 -15.93 -1.72
N TYR A 89 -16.67 -16.22 -2.61
CA TYR A 89 -15.23 -16.17 -2.27
C TYR A 89 -14.56 -14.91 -2.86
N PRO A 90 -13.58 -14.33 -2.13
CA PRO A 90 -12.78 -13.23 -2.65
C PRO A 90 -12.05 -13.63 -3.93
N LYS A 91 -11.90 -12.70 -4.86
CA LYS A 91 -11.14 -12.88 -6.09
C LYS A 91 -9.90 -12.00 -6.09
N GLY A 92 -8.75 -12.58 -6.39
CA GLY A 92 -7.49 -11.87 -6.50
C GLY A 92 -7.35 -11.18 -7.85
N ALA A 93 -7.35 -9.85 -7.87
CA ALA A 93 -7.02 -9.07 -9.07
C ALA A 93 -5.51 -8.92 -9.16
N GLN A 94 -4.89 -9.54 -10.16
CA GLN A 94 -3.46 -9.48 -10.43
C GLN A 94 -3.12 -8.21 -11.22
N LEU A 95 -2.12 -7.47 -10.76
CA LEU A 95 -1.58 -6.30 -11.45
C LEU A 95 -0.10 -6.51 -11.75
N THR A 96 0.30 -6.23 -12.99
CA THR A 96 1.69 -6.33 -13.42
C THR A 96 2.51 -5.11 -13.02
N HIS A 97 3.84 -5.24 -13.00
CA HIS A 97 4.76 -4.11 -12.80
C HIS A 97 4.53 -3.02 -13.85
N ARG A 98 4.32 -3.40 -15.11
CA ARG A 98 3.97 -2.47 -16.20
C ARG A 98 2.70 -1.69 -15.90
N GLY A 99 1.64 -2.38 -15.46
CA GLY A 99 0.36 -1.77 -15.12
C GLY A 99 0.50 -0.76 -13.97
N CYS A 100 1.22 -1.12 -12.91
CA CYS A 100 1.48 -0.23 -11.78
C CYS A 100 2.30 1.01 -12.19
N SER A 101 3.35 0.84 -12.99
CA SER A 101 4.19 1.94 -13.47
C SER A 101 3.44 2.88 -14.40
N HIS A 102 2.66 2.32 -15.35
CA HIS A 102 1.84 3.13 -16.26
C HIS A 102 0.76 3.90 -15.51
N ASN A 103 0.20 3.35 -14.44
CA ASN A 103 -0.75 4.09 -13.60
C ASN A 103 -0.11 5.35 -13.01
N ILE A 104 1.12 5.28 -12.50
CA ILE A 104 1.85 6.46 -12.00
C ILE A 104 2.00 7.50 -13.09
N MET A 105 2.43 7.08 -14.28
CA MET A 105 2.60 7.99 -15.42
C MET A 105 1.28 8.63 -15.86
N ASN A 106 0.20 7.84 -15.94
CA ASN A 106 -1.13 8.33 -16.32
C ASN A 106 -1.67 9.34 -15.31
N MET A 107 -1.46 9.10 -14.01
CA MET A 107 -1.88 10.03 -12.98
C MET A 107 -1.07 11.34 -13.04
N GLY A 108 0.23 11.25 -13.28
CA GLY A 108 1.09 12.42 -13.49
C GLY A 108 0.64 13.23 -14.70
N PHE A 109 0.39 12.57 -15.83
CA PHE A 109 -0.13 13.22 -17.05
C PHE A 109 -1.49 13.89 -16.81
N GLY A 110 -2.43 13.17 -16.18
CA GLY A 110 -3.75 13.71 -15.86
C GLY A 110 -3.69 14.93 -14.95
N GLY A 111 -2.81 14.88 -13.94
CA GLY A 111 -2.56 16.00 -13.04
C GLY A 111 -2.00 17.22 -13.77
N GLN A 112 -1.02 17.05 -14.64
CA GLN A 112 -0.46 18.11 -15.46
C GLN A 112 -1.49 18.69 -16.44
N LEU A 113 -2.27 17.84 -17.08
CA LEU A 113 -3.33 18.28 -17.98
C LEU A 113 -4.37 19.13 -17.25
N ALA A 114 -4.81 18.69 -16.07
CA ALA A 114 -5.76 19.44 -15.25
C ALA A 114 -5.19 20.80 -14.81
N LEU A 115 -3.92 20.83 -14.37
CA LEU A 115 -3.23 22.07 -13.99
C LEU A 115 -3.15 23.07 -15.16
N LEU A 116 -2.64 22.64 -16.31
CA LEU A 116 -2.48 23.51 -17.49
C LEU A 116 -3.84 24.01 -18.00
N THR A 117 -4.86 23.15 -17.98
CA THR A 117 -6.22 23.54 -18.36
C THR A 117 -6.77 24.59 -17.41
N SER A 118 -6.60 24.38 -16.09
CA SER A 118 -7.04 25.34 -15.07
C SER A 118 -6.32 26.69 -15.24
N CYS A 119 -5.00 26.67 -15.43
CA CYS A 119 -4.23 27.92 -15.68
C CYS A 119 -4.74 28.63 -16.90
N LYS A 120 -4.94 27.93 -18.01
CA LYS A 120 -5.47 28.55 -19.26
C LYS A 120 -6.87 29.13 -19.08
N MET A 121 -7.76 28.41 -18.39
CA MET A 121 -9.14 28.91 -18.16
C MET A 121 -9.18 30.14 -17.26
N ASN A 122 -8.24 30.30 -16.35
CA ASN A 122 -8.17 31.42 -15.42
C ASN A 122 -7.17 32.50 -15.82
N ASN A 123 -6.60 32.45 -17.03
CA ASN A 123 -5.55 33.33 -17.52
C ASN A 123 -4.35 33.44 -16.56
N LEU A 124 -3.94 32.32 -15.97
CA LEU A 124 -2.79 32.23 -15.09
C LEU A 124 -1.61 31.57 -15.83
N GLU A 125 -0.40 32.04 -15.53
CA GLU A 125 0.82 31.34 -15.97
C GLU A 125 0.99 30.04 -15.20
N PRO A 126 1.35 28.94 -15.88
CA PRO A 126 1.65 27.68 -15.20
C PRO A 126 2.85 27.84 -14.25
N PRO A 127 2.82 27.21 -13.06
CA PRO A 127 3.96 27.22 -12.17
C PRO A 127 5.19 26.56 -12.81
N ASN A 128 6.38 27.04 -12.47
CA ASN A 128 7.61 26.44 -12.95
C ASN A 128 7.75 25.00 -12.40
N PRO A 129 7.93 23.99 -13.25
CA PRO A 129 8.08 22.61 -12.79
C PRO A 129 9.23 22.39 -11.81
N LYS A 130 10.29 23.24 -11.85
CA LYS A 130 11.42 23.17 -10.92
C LYS A 130 11.05 23.55 -9.49
N ASP A 131 9.96 24.29 -9.30
CA ASP A 131 9.46 24.72 -7.99
C ASP A 131 8.43 23.74 -7.43
N ALA A 132 8.11 22.67 -8.17
CA ALA A 132 7.17 21.67 -7.75
C ALA A 132 7.63 20.98 -6.46
N GLN A 133 6.76 20.98 -5.46
CA GLN A 133 7.02 20.31 -4.19
C GLN A 133 6.59 18.83 -4.26
N PRO A 134 7.36 17.91 -3.69
CA PRO A 134 6.95 16.51 -3.59
C PRO A 134 5.58 16.37 -2.89
N MET A 135 4.78 15.41 -3.34
CA MET A 135 3.47 15.13 -2.78
C MET A 135 3.58 14.76 -1.29
N LYS A 136 2.74 15.36 -0.46
CA LYS A 136 2.54 14.98 0.93
C LYS A 136 1.12 14.46 1.09
N ALA A 137 0.97 13.14 1.16
CA ALA A 137 -0.31 12.48 1.10
C ALA A 137 -0.77 11.98 2.46
N LEU A 138 -1.99 12.30 2.86
CA LEU A 138 -2.66 11.67 4.01
C LEU A 138 -3.42 10.43 3.54
N VAL A 139 -2.99 9.26 4.02
CA VAL A 139 -3.57 7.97 3.68
C VAL A 139 -4.66 7.63 4.68
N THR A 140 -5.91 7.73 4.26
CA THR A 140 -7.12 7.52 5.08
C THR A 140 -7.82 6.21 4.75
N THR A 141 -7.47 5.58 3.64
CA THR A 141 -8.02 4.29 3.20
C THR A 141 -6.97 3.20 3.32
N PRO A 142 -7.37 1.94 3.51
CA PRO A 142 -6.42 0.84 3.71
C PRO A 142 -5.51 0.60 2.50
N LEU A 143 -4.21 0.34 2.76
CA LEU A 143 -3.23 0.04 1.71
C LEU A 143 -3.49 -1.28 0.97
N PHE A 144 -4.36 -2.14 1.47
CA PHE A 144 -4.81 -3.31 0.71
C PHE A 144 -5.86 -2.97 -0.36
N HIS A 145 -6.21 -1.70 -0.51
CA HIS A 145 -7.10 -1.23 -1.57
C HIS A 145 -6.30 -0.45 -2.61
N VAL A 146 -6.61 -0.68 -3.89
CA VAL A 146 -5.92 -0.07 -5.04
C VAL A 146 -5.91 1.48 -4.97
N ALA A 147 -6.96 2.10 -4.43
CA ALA A 147 -7.02 3.55 -4.26
C ALA A 147 -5.92 4.09 -3.35
N ALA A 148 -5.69 3.46 -2.19
CA ALA A 148 -4.63 3.88 -1.29
C ALA A 148 -3.24 3.48 -1.80
N ASN A 149 -3.08 2.24 -2.29
CA ASN A 149 -1.79 1.74 -2.71
C ASN A 149 -1.35 2.31 -4.06
N ASN A 150 -2.11 2.04 -5.13
CA ASN A 150 -1.69 2.38 -6.49
C ASN A 150 -1.98 3.83 -6.88
N CYS A 151 -3.10 4.40 -6.37
CA CYS A 151 -3.46 5.77 -6.75
C CYS A 151 -2.93 6.84 -5.78
N LEU A 152 -2.40 6.46 -4.61
CA LEU A 152 -1.87 7.41 -3.64
C LEU A 152 -0.42 7.10 -3.24
N ALA A 153 -0.17 5.90 -2.68
CA ALA A 153 1.15 5.57 -2.16
C ALA A 153 2.22 5.48 -3.27
N HIS A 154 1.94 4.83 -4.39
CA HIS A 154 2.88 4.73 -5.50
C HIS A 154 3.25 6.10 -6.10
N PRO A 155 2.31 6.98 -6.47
CA PRO A 155 2.65 8.31 -6.99
C PRO A 155 3.41 9.17 -5.98
N ALA A 156 3.03 9.15 -4.70
CA ALA A 156 3.74 9.87 -3.66
C ALA A 156 5.19 9.38 -3.51
N THR A 157 5.39 8.05 -3.51
CA THR A 157 6.73 7.45 -3.44
C THR A 157 7.55 7.81 -4.68
N ALA A 158 6.98 7.71 -5.88
CA ALA A 158 7.65 8.03 -7.13
C ALA A 158 8.08 9.50 -7.22
N SER A 159 7.34 10.41 -6.58
CA SER A 159 7.69 11.85 -6.51
C SER A 159 8.68 12.18 -5.38
N GLY A 160 9.20 11.20 -4.64
CA GLY A 160 10.00 11.43 -3.43
C GLY A 160 9.20 12.10 -2.31
N GLY A 161 7.89 11.87 -2.29
CA GLY A 161 6.95 12.51 -1.40
C GLY A 161 6.88 11.88 -0.01
N LYS A 162 5.94 12.37 0.81
CA LYS A 162 5.69 11.92 2.17
C LYS A 162 4.34 11.23 2.27
N LEU A 163 4.29 10.07 2.91
CA LEU A 163 3.06 9.36 3.27
C LEU A 163 2.83 9.50 4.77
N VAL A 164 1.68 10.05 5.14
CA VAL A 164 1.20 10.10 6.52
C VAL A 164 0.04 9.12 6.65
N LEU A 165 0.21 8.12 7.51
CA LEU A 165 -0.75 7.03 7.67
C LEU A 165 -1.60 7.26 8.92
N MET A 166 -2.91 7.21 8.78
CA MET A 166 -3.83 7.20 9.93
C MET A 166 -4.21 5.75 10.26
N TYR A 167 -4.13 5.40 11.56
CA TYR A 167 -4.56 4.08 12.02
C TYR A 167 -6.09 3.90 11.92
N ARG A 168 -6.82 4.95 12.28
CA ARG A 168 -8.28 5.05 12.15
C ARG A 168 -8.64 6.44 11.66
N TRP A 169 -9.72 6.54 10.91
CA TRP A 169 -10.24 7.82 10.51
C TRP A 169 -10.80 8.57 11.71
N ASP A 170 -10.33 9.77 11.92
CA ASP A 170 -10.85 10.78 12.84
C ASP A 170 -10.69 12.15 12.18
N ALA A 171 -11.78 12.88 12.00
CA ALA A 171 -11.76 14.16 11.30
C ALA A 171 -10.95 15.23 12.03
N GLY A 172 -10.99 15.25 13.36
CA GLY A 172 -10.21 16.20 14.17
C GLY A 172 -8.71 15.93 14.08
N GLU A 173 -8.32 14.66 14.13
CA GLU A 173 -6.92 14.27 13.96
C GLU A 173 -6.44 14.50 12.53
N ALA A 174 -7.28 14.24 11.53
CA ALA A 174 -6.96 14.53 10.15
C ALA A 174 -6.65 16.02 9.93
N LEU A 175 -7.45 16.93 10.49
CA LEU A 175 -7.20 18.37 10.41
C LEU A 175 -5.86 18.78 11.05
N LYS A 176 -5.53 18.21 12.21
CA LYS A 176 -4.23 18.45 12.87
C LYS A 176 -3.06 17.94 12.01
N LEU A 177 -3.18 16.74 11.44
CA LEU A 177 -2.17 16.18 10.56
C LEU A 177 -2.01 16.98 9.26
N ILE A 178 -3.10 17.46 8.68
CA ILE A 178 -3.07 18.32 7.48
C ILE A 178 -2.24 19.58 7.77
N GLU A 179 -2.48 20.23 8.89
CA GLU A 179 -1.75 21.42 9.28
C GLU A 179 -0.28 21.11 9.63
N ALA A 180 -0.05 20.20 10.57
CA ALA A 180 1.28 19.89 11.10
C ALA A 180 2.23 19.35 10.02
N GLU A 181 1.74 18.48 9.15
CA GLU A 181 2.52 17.82 8.10
C GLU A 181 2.47 18.56 6.76
N ARG A 182 1.68 19.63 6.68
CA ARG A 182 1.43 20.39 5.44
C ARG A 182 1.01 19.46 4.30
N ILE A 183 -0.01 18.66 4.55
CA ILE A 183 -0.54 17.71 3.58
C ILE A 183 -1.01 18.47 2.33
N SER A 184 -0.56 18.03 1.16
CA SER A 184 -0.93 18.58 -0.14
C SER A 184 -1.95 17.74 -0.89
N PHE A 185 -2.16 16.50 -0.47
CA PHE A 185 -3.10 15.59 -1.12
C PHE A 185 -3.82 14.69 -0.10
N LEU A 186 -5.12 14.63 -0.23
CA LEU A 186 -6.01 13.76 0.53
C LEU A 186 -7.03 13.16 -0.44
N SER A 187 -7.26 11.85 -0.33
CA SER A 187 -8.32 11.14 -1.03
C SER A 187 -9.12 10.30 -0.04
N GLY A 188 -10.41 10.24 -0.21
CA GLY A 188 -11.32 9.45 0.62
C GLY A 188 -12.58 9.09 -0.15
N VAL A 189 -13.42 8.29 0.49
CA VAL A 189 -14.77 7.96 0.04
C VAL A 189 -15.79 8.65 0.96
N PRO A 190 -16.98 8.96 0.46
CA PRO A 190 -18.05 9.56 1.26
C PRO A 190 -18.44 8.67 2.43
#